data_ae6de9004dd38147a9318e245dc22a42
#
_entry.id   ae6de9004dd38147a9318e245dc22a42
#
_cell.length_a   1.000
_cell.length_b   1.000
_cell.length_c   1.000
_cell.angle_alpha   90.00
_cell.angle_beta   90.00
_cell.angle_gamma   90.00
#
_symmetry.space_group_name_H-M   'P 1'
#
loop_
_entity.id
_entity.type
_entity.pdbx_description
1 polymer ?
#
loop_
_entity_poly.entity_id
_entity_poly.type
_entity_poly.pdbx_seq_one_letter_code
_entity_poly.pdbx_strand_id
1 'polypeptide(L)'
;MLEAWRRRFEAWVTRYQRPSLGPIRLDRRRIYILPTPQGYAFGLLLLLLFVWSINYSNSMGFAFTFLLAAVALNTMWQAHDTLLGLVIHGNGADPVFAGQDVGFRFLLENTRGAPRHGIALQWRDGEPLFIDIPPHGSMAAVLPIPAERRGWLRPGRIRVLTRFPLGLFQSWSWVEFDVATLVYPRPRGARALPVPLPGAPGSGAQELAVGSDDYAGFRPYAPGDSPRRIAWKAAGRTEQLLVKRFVDQARPELWLDWQLLGIENIEPRLEQLCQWVLKAENEGYEYGLRLPSIRILPARGEPQRRRCLEALALFADRKDISGTDDGLESRKPAKAAKTQRAAG
;
A
#
# COMPACT_ATOMS: atom_id res chain seq x y z
N MET A 1 -9.26 33.63 9.62
CA MET A 1 -8.77 33.50 11.01
C MET A 1 -9.20 32.15 11.66
N LEU A 2 -10.48 31.79 11.59
CA LEU A 2 -11.02 30.52 12.15
C LEU A 2 -10.36 29.25 11.57
N GLU A 3 -10.06 29.20 10.27
CA GLU A 3 -9.39 28.05 9.65
C GLU A 3 -7.94 27.86 10.11
N ALA A 4 -7.20 28.96 10.32
CA ALA A 4 -5.82 28.88 10.81
C ALA A 4 -5.76 28.38 12.27
N TRP A 5 -6.72 28.79 13.11
CA TRP A 5 -6.86 28.29 14.48
C TRP A 5 -7.26 26.82 14.49
N ARG A 6 -8.17 26.42 13.61
CA ARG A 6 -8.60 25.02 13.42
C ARG A 6 -7.45 24.11 13.01
N ARG A 7 -6.60 24.54 12.06
CA ARG A 7 -5.39 23.81 11.66
C ARG A 7 -4.36 23.66 12.78
N ARG A 8 -4.16 24.72 13.59
CA ARG A 8 -3.27 24.68 14.76
C ARG A 8 -3.78 23.74 15.85
N PHE A 9 -5.08 23.76 16.11
CA PHE A 9 -5.72 22.86 17.07
C PHE A 9 -5.64 21.40 16.60
N GLU A 10 -5.93 21.14 15.33
CA GLU A 10 -5.77 19.82 14.73
C GLU A 10 -4.32 19.31 14.83
N ALA A 11 -3.34 20.14 14.59
CA ALA A 11 -1.91 19.80 14.72
C ALA A 11 -1.49 19.50 16.17
N TRP A 12 -2.08 20.18 17.14
CA TRP A 12 -1.82 19.96 18.56
C TRP A 12 -2.41 18.64 19.05
N VAL A 13 -3.64 18.34 18.67
CA VAL A 13 -4.37 17.12 19.03
C VAL A 13 -3.69 15.85 18.46
N THR A 14 -3.05 15.96 17.31
CA THR A 14 -2.45 14.83 16.60
C THR A 14 -1.09 14.38 17.14
N ARG A 15 -0.48 15.10 18.07
CA ARG A 15 0.89 14.82 18.58
C ARG A 15 1.01 13.51 19.39
N TYR A 16 -0.08 12.92 19.86
CA TYR A 16 -0.04 11.82 20.82
C TYR A 16 -0.58 10.47 20.34
N GLN A 17 -0.94 10.33 19.06
CA GLN A 17 -1.46 9.06 18.56
C GLN A 17 -0.35 8.30 17.82
N ARG A 18 -0.07 7.07 18.27
CA ARG A 18 0.87 6.16 17.60
C ARG A 18 0.11 5.34 16.55
N PRO A 19 0.75 5.00 15.40
CA PRO A 19 0.20 4.07 14.42
C PRO A 19 -0.17 2.73 15.09
N SER A 20 -1.29 2.17 14.69
CA SER A 20 -1.78 0.89 15.22
C SER A 20 -1.69 -0.20 14.16
N LEU A 21 -1.18 -1.38 14.55
CA LEU A 21 -1.17 -2.59 13.72
C LEU A 21 -2.53 -3.33 13.74
N GLY A 22 -3.38 -3.03 14.72
CA GLY A 22 -4.66 -3.70 14.92
C GLY A 22 -5.87 -2.78 14.71
N PRO A 23 -7.09 -3.31 14.94
CA PRO A 23 -8.30 -2.53 14.85
C PRO A 23 -8.30 -1.37 15.85
N ILE A 24 -8.77 -0.22 15.40
CA ILE A 24 -8.90 0.98 16.23
C ILE A 24 -10.36 1.15 16.60
N ARG A 25 -10.66 1.10 17.91
CA ARG A 25 -11.97 1.44 18.44
C ARG A 25 -11.98 2.92 18.82
N LEU A 26 -12.99 3.66 18.36
CA LEU A 26 -13.16 5.07 18.70
C LEU A 26 -13.77 5.22 20.08
N ASP A 27 -12.97 5.68 21.04
CA ASP A 27 -13.39 5.98 22.41
C ASP A 27 -13.74 7.46 22.58
N ARG A 28 -14.49 7.79 23.66
CA ARG A 28 -14.88 9.16 23.99
C ARG A 28 -13.73 10.17 23.99
N ARG A 29 -12.53 9.77 24.40
CA ARG A 29 -11.34 10.63 24.48
C ARG A 29 -10.74 10.98 23.13
N ARG A 30 -11.11 10.24 22.07
CA ARG A 30 -10.59 10.40 20.71
C ARG A 30 -11.54 11.14 19.78
N ILE A 31 -12.76 11.44 20.25
CA ILE A 31 -13.80 12.09 19.45
C ILE A 31 -13.88 13.55 19.86
N TYR A 32 -13.71 14.41 18.89
CA TYR A 32 -13.78 15.86 19.02
C TYR A 32 -15.07 16.36 18.36
N ILE A 33 -15.68 17.41 18.94
CA ILE A 33 -16.90 18.01 18.43
C ILE A 33 -16.69 19.50 18.29
N LEU A 34 -17.08 20.06 17.15
CA LEU A 34 -17.14 21.51 16.93
C LEU A 34 -18.42 21.88 16.18
N PRO A 35 -18.99 23.08 16.43
CA PRO A 35 -20.05 23.60 15.61
C PRO A 35 -19.58 23.81 14.17
N THR A 36 -20.43 23.53 13.20
CA THR A 36 -20.22 23.89 11.80
C THR A 36 -20.57 25.38 11.58
N PRO A 37 -20.26 25.96 10.40
CA PRO A 37 -20.75 27.30 10.08
C PRO A 37 -22.27 27.46 10.23
N GLN A 38 -23.03 26.42 9.85
CA GLN A 38 -24.47 26.34 10.04
C GLN A 38 -24.84 26.30 11.53
N GLY A 39 -24.04 25.58 12.35
CA GLY A 39 -24.23 25.53 13.79
C GLY A 39 -24.00 26.88 14.45
N TYR A 40 -23.00 27.64 14.02
CA TYR A 40 -22.79 29.03 14.52
C TYR A 40 -23.93 29.94 14.11
N ALA A 41 -24.41 29.87 12.85
CA ALA A 41 -25.56 30.65 12.40
C ALA A 41 -26.83 30.31 13.20
N PHE A 42 -27.04 29.02 13.49
CA PHE A 42 -28.15 28.53 14.30
C PHE A 42 -28.04 29.03 15.75
N GLY A 43 -26.84 29.02 16.34
CA GLY A 43 -26.57 29.55 17.67
C GLY A 43 -26.85 31.06 17.75
N LEU A 44 -26.48 31.83 16.72
CA LEU A 44 -26.81 33.25 16.63
C LEU A 44 -28.32 33.47 16.53
N LEU A 45 -29.05 32.66 15.73
CA LEU A 45 -30.51 32.71 15.65
C LEU A 45 -31.17 32.46 17.03
N LEU A 46 -30.68 31.46 17.77
CA LEU A 46 -31.15 31.17 19.12
C LEU A 46 -30.93 32.36 20.06
N LEU A 47 -29.78 32.99 19.97
CA LEU A 47 -29.47 34.18 20.78
C LEU A 47 -30.43 35.33 20.45
N LEU A 48 -30.66 35.62 19.18
CA LEU A 48 -31.61 36.65 18.74
C LEU A 48 -33.03 36.39 19.21
N LEU A 49 -33.53 35.15 19.08
CA LEU A 49 -34.83 34.70 19.55
C LEU A 49 -34.94 34.86 21.08
N PHE A 50 -33.88 34.49 21.79
CA PHE A 50 -33.87 34.61 23.24
C PHE A 50 -33.94 36.08 23.69
N VAL A 51 -33.11 36.99 23.11
CA VAL A 51 -33.14 38.43 23.40
C VAL A 51 -34.49 39.05 23.04
N TRP A 52 -35.09 38.64 21.89
CA TRP A 52 -36.41 39.09 21.49
C TRP A 52 -37.49 38.65 22.51
N SER A 53 -37.43 37.39 22.96
CA SER A 53 -38.36 36.85 23.96
C SER A 53 -38.29 37.60 25.30
N ILE A 54 -37.07 38.01 25.72
CA ILE A 54 -36.88 38.83 26.92
C ILE A 54 -37.52 40.21 26.74
N ASN A 55 -37.24 40.89 25.60
CA ASN A 55 -37.67 42.26 25.37
C ASN A 55 -39.20 42.39 25.32
N TYR A 56 -39.91 41.39 24.79
CA TYR A 56 -41.34 41.38 24.67
C TYR A 56 -42.03 40.55 25.76
N SER A 57 -41.31 40.06 26.78
CA SER A 57 -41.83 39.18 27.84
C SER A 57 -42.75 38.05 27.31
N ASN A 58 -42.38 37.50 26.14
CA ASN A 58 -43.22 36.54 25.43
C ASN A 58 -42.87 35.10 25.88
N SER A 59 -43.75 34.50 26.69
CA SER A 59 -43.59 33.11 27.18
C SER A 59 -43.51 32.09 26.07
N MET A 60 -44.25 32.29 24.98
CA MET A 60 -44.25 31.39 23.84
C MET A 60 -42.92 31.44 23.05
N GLY A 61 -42.30 32.64 22.97
CA GLY A 61 -40.98 32.86 22.41
C GLY A 61 -39.89 32.12 23.20
N PHE A 62 -39.95 32.14 24.52
CA PHE A 62 -39.05 31.34 25.38
C PHE A 62 -39.21 29.86 25.16
N ALA A 63 -40.47 29.35 25.15
CA ALA A 63 -40.76 27.94 24.93
C ALA A 63 -40.18 27.45 23.58
N PHE A 64 -40.37 28.23 22.51
CA PHE A 64 -39.84 27.91 21.18
C PHE A 64 -38.31 27.95 21.16
N THR A 65 -37.66 28.95 21.77
CA THR A 65 -36.23 29.06 21.84
C THR A 65 -35.61 27.87 22.59
N PHE A 66 -36.20 27.48 23.73
CA PHE A 66 -35.71 26.35 24.51
C PHE A 66 -35.96 25.02 23.77
N LEU A 67 -37.05 24.88 23.04
CA LEU A 67 -37.31 23.70 22.20
C LEU A 67 -36.17 23.56 21.11
N LEU A 68 -35.87 24.64 20.41
CA LEU A 68 -34.82 24.65 19.41
C LEU A 68 -33.42 24.39 20.03
N ALA A 69 -33.17 24.94 21.20
CA ALA A 69 -31.91 24.68 21.94
C ALA A 69 -31.83 23.21 22.36
N ALA A 70 -32.91 22.60 22.80
CA ALA A 70 -32.95 21.17 23.12
C ALA A 70 -32.69 20.29 21.87
N VAL A 71 -33.23 20.66 20.71
CA VAL A 71 -32.93 19.99 19.44
C VAL A 71 -31.44 20.11 19.10
N ALA A 72 -30.82 21.28 19.27
CA ALA A 72 -29.39 21.44 19.02
C ALA A 72 -28.53 20.57 19.94
N LEU A 73 -28.85 20.53 21.24
CA LEU A 73 -28.12 19.68 22.20
C LEU A 73 -28.28 18.20 21.89
N ASN A 74 -29.47 17.77 21.50
CA ASN A 74 -29.71 16.37 21.07
C ASN A 74 -28.90 16.04 19.81
N THR A 75 -28.85 16.98 18.86
CA THR A 75 -28.03 16.82 17.64
C THR A 75 -26.54 16.68 17.97
N MET A 76 -26.04 17.48 18.90
CA MET A 76 -24.64 17.40 19.37
C MET A 76 -24.35 16.02 19.97
N TRP A 77 -25.25 15.52 20.83
CA TRP A 77 -25.11 14.21 21.46
C TRP A 77 -25.15 13.08 20.41
N GLN A 78 -26.09 13.13 19.46
CA GLN A 78 -26.18 12.14 18.38
C GLN A 78 -24.94 12.14 17.48
N ALA A 79 -24.39 13.31 17.11
CA ALA A 79 -23.18 13.43 16.33
C ALA A 79 -21.97 12.77 17.02
N HIS A 80 -21.89 12.89 18.35
CA HIS A 80 -20.88 12.19 19.15
C HIS A 80 -21.12 10.68 19.18
N ASP A 81 -22.35 10.27 19.45
CA ASP A 81 -22.73 8.86 19.61
C ASP A 81 -22.57 8.07 18.30
N THR A 82 -22.74 8.72 17.15
CA THR A 82 -22.54 8.12 15.82
C THR A 82 -21.13 7.60 15.63
N LEU A 83 -20.09 8.26 16.16
CA LEU A 83 -18.71 7.81 16.07
C LEU A 83 -18.27 6.92 17.24
N LEU A 84 -18.93 7.04 18.40
CA LEU A 84 -18.53 6.34 19.61
C LEU A 84 -18.64 4.82 19.47
N GLY A 85 -17.52 4.11 19.74
CA GLY A 85 -17.45 2.66 19.66
C GLY A 85 -17.41 2.09 18.24
N LEU A 86 -17.22 2.91 17.21
CA LEU A 86 -16.93 2.45 15.85
C LEU A 86 -15.58 1.75 15.84
N VAL A 87 -15.51 0.57 15.24
CA VAL A 87 -14.27 -0.20 15.05
C VAL A 87 -13.82 -0.08 13.60
N ILE A 88 -12.56 0.25 13.39
CA ILE A 88 -11.99 0.45 12.06
C ILE A 88 -10.77 -0.44 11.91
N HIS A 89 -10.76 -1.24 10.84
CA HIS A 89 -9.67 -2.11 10.45
C HIS A 89 -8.98 -1.53 9.21
N GLY A 90 -7.66 -1.45 9.23
CA GLY A 90 -6.86 -1.07 8.06
C GLY A 90 -6.32 -2.33 7.38
N ASN A 91 -6.80 -2.64 6.17
CA ASN A 91 -6.44 -3.87 5.45
C ASN A 91 -5.34 -3.67 4.40
N GLY A 92 -4.69 -2.49 4.38
CA GLY A 92 -3.66 -2.17 3.39
C GLY A 92 -4.20 -1.95 1.98
N ALA A 93 -3.32 -2.05 0.99
CA ALA A 93 -3.64 -1.90 -0.43
C ALA A 93 -2.78 -2.83 -1.28
N ASP A 94 -3.25 -3.14 -2.49
CA ASP A 94 -2.46 -3.87 -3.46
C ASP A 94 -1.37 -2.97 -4.06
N PRO A 95 -0.22 -3.52 -4.45
CA PRO A 95 0.81 -2.78 -5.15
C PRO A 95 0.31 -2.22 -6.48
N VAL A 96 0.73 -1.00 -6.82
CA VAL A 96 0.39 -0.31 -8.07
C VAL A 96 1.63 0.27 -8.75
N PHE A 97 1.47 0.75 -9.99
CA PHE A 97 2.55 1.46 -10.68
C PHE A 97 2.49 2.96 -10.40
N ALA A 98 3.64 3.62 -10.39
CA ALA A 98 3.73 5.06 -10.22
C ALA A 98 2.89 5.80 -11.28
N GLY A 99 2.12 6.79 -10.83
CA GLY A 99 1.15 7.53 -11.64
C GLY A 99 -0.27 6.94 -11.61
N GLN A 100 -0.51 5.89 -10.84
CA GLN A 100 -1.84 5.33 -10.55
C GLN A 100 -2.27 5.70 -9.13
N ASP A 101 -3.56 5.52 -8.84
CA ASP A 101 -4.09 5.67 -7.49
C ASP A 101 -4.01 4.36 -6.73
N VAL A 102 -3.50 4.41 -5.51
CA VAL A 102 -3.51 3.29 -4.55
C VAL A 102 -4.81 3.31 -3.78
N GLY A 103 -5.59 2.26 -3.87
CA GLY A 103 -6.81 2.09 -3.08
C GLY A 103 -6.54 1.43 -1.73
N PHE A 104 -6.41 2.22 -0.65
CA PHE A 104 -6.32 1.65 0.70
C PHE A 104 -7.70 1.19 1.18
N ARG A 105 -7.77 -0.07 1.60
CA ARG A 105 -9.01 -0.70 2.07
C ARG A 105 -9.15 -0.57 3.57
N PHE A 106 -10.34 -0.13 4.00
CA PHE A 106 -10.75 -0.05 5.40
C PHE A 106 -12.05 -0.81 5.59
N LEU A 107 -12.19 -1.50 6.71
CA LEU A 107 -13.43 -2.12 7.12
C LEU A 107 -13.91 -1.40 8.39
N LEU A 108 -15.11 -0.82 8.31
CA LEU A 108 -15.76 -0.17 9.43
C LEU A 108 -16.82 -1.11 10.00
N GLU A 109 -16.74 -1.40 11.27
CA GLU A 109 -17.64 -2.31 11.97
C GLU A 109 -18.48 -1.56 13.00
N ASN A 110 -19.79 -1.74 12.90
CA ASN A 110 -20.77 -1.25 13.87
C ASN A 110 -21.18 -2.37 14.81
N THR A 111 -20.70 -2.35 16.02
CA THR A 111 -21.03 -3.35 17.05
C THR A 111 -22.36 -3.05 17.78
N ARG A 112 -23.05 -1.96 17.41
CA ARG A 112 -24.29 -1.51 18.06
C ARG A 112 -25.53 -1.87 17.25
N GLY A 113 -26.67 -1.96 17.94
CA GLY A 113 -27.98 -2.23 17.33
C GLY A 113 -28.61 -1.05 16.59
N ALA A 114 -28.03 0.16 16.64
CA ALA A 114 -28.52 1.32 15.90
C ALA A 114 -27.68 1.53 14.63
N PRO A 115 -28.29 1.92 13.49
CA PRO A 115 -27.56 2.23 12.28
C PRO A 115 -26.72 3.49 12.46
N ARG A 116 -25.60 3.60 11.71
CA ARG A 116 -24.74 4.77 11.71
C ARG A 116 -24.78 5.42 10.34
N HIS A 117 -25.22 6.65 10.29
CA HIS A 117 -25.42 7.40 9.04
C HIS A 117 -24.37 8.50 8.88
N GLY A 118 -24.02 8.78 7.63
CA GLY A 118 -23.19 9.92 7.27
C GLY A 118 -21.78 9.90 7.89
N ILE A 119 -21.18 8.71 8.05
CA ILE A 119 -19.77 8.60 8.43
C ILE A 119 -18.93 8.88 7.19
N ALA A 120 -17.99 9.79 7.29
CA ALA A 120 -17.06 10.09 6.23
C ALA A 120 -15.63 9.72 6.62
N LEU A 121 -14.94 9.07 5.69
CA LEU A 121 -13.50 8.85 5.74
C LEU A 121 -12.82 9.82 4.79
N GLN A 122 -11.77 10.47 5.23
CA GLN A 122 -11.09 11.51 4.45
C GLN A 122 -9.58 11.45 4.72
N TRP A 123 -8.77 11.49 3.68
CA TRP A 123 -7.38 11.86 3.81
C TRP A 123 -7.26 13.34 4.19
N ARG A 124 -6.10 13.76 4.69
CA ARG A 124 -5.89 15.14 5.16
C ARG A 124 -6.36 16.20 4.15
N ASP A 125 -6.06 15.99 2.89
CA ASP A 125 -6.31 16.95 1.79
C ASP A 125 -7.20 16.35 0.68
N GLY A 126 -7.82 15.17 0.94
CA GLY A 126 -8.67 14.47 -0.02
C GLY A 126 -10.15 14.78 0.13
N GLU A 127 -10.95 14.28 -0.80
CA GLU A 127 -12.39 14.33 -0.70
C GLU A 127 -12.94 13.33 0.33
N PRO A 128 -14.02 13.68 1.07
CA PRO A 128 -14.65 12.77 2.02
C PRO A 128 -15.44 11.68 1.30
N LEU A 129 -15.19 10.42 1.65
CA LEU A 129 -16.00 9.28 1.25
C LEU A 129 -17.07 9.01 2.31
N PHE A 130 -18.33 9.20 1.98
CA PHE A 130 -19.47 8.99 2.89
C PHE A 130 -19.94 7.54 2.86
N ILE A 131 -20.23 7.00 4.05
CA ILE A 131 -20.59 5.61 4.25
C ILE A 131 -21.66 5.52 5.34
N ASP A 132 -22.68 4.68 5.11
CA ASP A 132 -23.65 4.29 6.11
C ASP A 132 -23.40 2.85 6.55
N ILE A 133 -23.49 2.58 7.84
CA ILE A 133 -23.21 1.25 8.39
C ILE A 133 -24.47 0.72 9.07
N PRO A 134 -24.98 -0.45 8.64
CA PRO A 134 -26.16 -1.04 9.25
C PRO A 134 -25.92 -1.47 10.70
N PRO A 135 -27.00 -1.70 11.48
CA PRO A 135 -26.89 -2.26 12.83
C PRO A 135 -26.15 -3.60 12.81
N HIS A 136 -25.24 -3.80 13.77
CA HIS A 136 -24.45 -5.03 13.90
C HIS A 136 -23.77 -5.48 12.59
N GLY A 137 -23.48 -4.54 11.68
CA GLY A 137 -22.92 -4.80 10.37
C GLY A 137 -21.57 -4.16 10.16
N SER A 138 -20.99 -4.43 9.00
CA SER A 138 -19.73 -3.83 8.56
C SER A 138 -19.84 -3.31 7.14
N MET A 139 -19.04 -2.29 6.83
CA MET A 139 -18.95 -1.70 5.49
C MET A 139 -17.49 -1.52 5.10
N ALA A 140 -17.16 -1.98 3.91
CA ALA A 140 -15.84 -1.77 3.34
C ALA A 140 -15.77 -0.41 2.64
N ALA A 141 -14.65 0.26 2.80
CA ALA A 141 -14.33 1.53 2.17
C ALA A 141 -12.97 1.45 1.48
N VAL A 142 -12.86 2.04 0.31
CA VAL A 142 -11.59 2.18 -0.42
C VAL A 142 -11.29 3.65 -0.60
N LEU A 143 -10.19 4.10 0.00
CA LEU A 143 -9.73 5.49 -0.14
C LEU A 143 -8.55 5.55 -1.11
N PRO A 144 -8.69 6.24 -2.24
CA PRO A 144 -7.61 6.41 -3.20
C PRO A 144 -6.56 7.41 -2.69
N ILE A 145 -5.30 7.14 -2.97
CA ILE A 145 -4.16 8.06 -2.80
C ILE A 145 -3.33 8.04 -4.08
N PRO A 146 -2.98 9.18 -4.66
CA PRO A 146 -2.11 9.22 -5.83
C PRO A 146 -0.70 8.71 -5.49
N ALA A 147 -0.23 7.72 -6.23
CA ALA A 147 1.12 7.18 -6.08
C ALA A 147 2.07 7.85 -7.09
N GLU A 148 2.64 8.98 -6.73
CA GLU A 148 3.50 9.77 -7.63
C GLU A 148 4.89 9.17 -7.81
N ARG A 149 5.42 8.52 -6.77
CA ARG A 149 6.78 8.00 -6.71
C ARG A 149 6.80 6.52 -6.37
N ARG A 150 7.78 5.79 -6.92
CA ARG A 150 7.99 4.40 -6.55
C ARG A 150 8.52 4.26 -5.11
N GLY A 151 8.40 3.05 -4.57
CA GLY A 151 8.87 2.72 -3.22
C GLY A 151 7.74 2.49 -2.24
N TRP A 152 8.03 2.50 -0.96
CA TRP A 152 7.03 2.30 0.08
C TRP A 152 6.12 3.52 0.22
N LEU A 153 4.82 3.34 -0.01
CA LEU A 153 3.79 4.34 0.24
C LEU A 153 3.05 4.01 1.54
N ARG A 154 3.13 4.94 2.48
CA ARG A 154 2.37 4.90 3.75
C ARG A 154 1.28 5.95 3.70
N PRO A 155 0.02 5.58 3.92
CA PRO A 155 -1.10 6.51 3.76
C PRO A 155 -1.13 7.62 4.82
N GLY A 156 -0.52 7.38 5.99
CA GLY A 156 -0.57 8.31 7.11
C GLY A 156 -1.93 8.33 7.80
N ARG A 157 -2.35 9.51 8.26
CA ARG A 157 -3.56 9.68 9.08
C ARG A 157 -4.81 9.87 8.25
N ILE A 158 -5.88 9.20 8.70
CA ILE A 158 -7.23 9.32 8.15
C ILE A 158 -8.09 10.07 9.15
N ARG A 159 -8.89 10.97 8.65
CA ARG A 159 -9.93 11.64 9.41
C ARG A 159 -11.23 10.87 9.25
N VAL A 160 -11.82 10.46 10.37
CA VAL A 160 -13.15 9.89 10.45
C VAL A 160 -14.06 10.97 10.97
N LEU A 161 -15.10 11.33 10.25
CA LEU A 161 -15.97 12.43 10.65
C LEU A 161 -17.44 12.13 10.36
N THR A 162 -18.32 12.82 11.07
CA THR A 162 -19.78 12.86 10.77
C THR A 162 -20.34 14.24 11.04
N ARG A 163 -21.38 14.59 10.30
CA ARG A 163 -22.21 15.79 10.51
C ARG A 163 -23.68 15.44 10.75
N PHE A 164 -23.95 14.13 10.88
CA PHE A 164 -25.30 13.64 11.13
C PHE A 164 -25.78 14.05 12.54
N PRO A 165 -27.08 14.40 12.76
CA PRO A 165 -28.15 14.37 11.77
C PRO A 165 -28.37 15.71 11.01
N LEU A 166 -28.29 16.85 11.64
CA LEU A 166 -28.71 18.15 11.07
C LEU A 166 -27.55 19.00 10.52
N GLY A 167 -26.32 18.51 10.62
CA GLY A 167 -25.17 19.26 10.16
C GLY A 167 -24.78 20.47 11.05
N LEU A 168 -25.43 20.67 12.20
CA LEU A 168 -25.09 21.77 13.12
C LEU A 168 -23.75 21.56 13.80
N PHE A 169 -23.41 20.31 14.07
CA PHE A 169 -22.16 19.93 14.69
C PHE A 169 -21.42 18.95 13.79
N GLN A 170 -20.08 19.00 13.85
CA GLN A 170 -19.23 18.03 13.23
C GLN A 170 -18.44 17.33 14.32
N SER A 171 -18.60 16.01 14.40
CA SER A 171 -17.74 15.14 15.21
C SER A 171 -16.67 14.53 14.35
N TRP A 172 -15.44 14.42 14.86
CA TRP A 172 -14.35 13.78 14.11
C TRP A 172 -13.34 13.12 15.03
N SER A 173 -12.59 12.19 14.46
CA SER A 173 -11.42 11.55 15.07
C SER A 173 -10.33 11.37 14.02
N TRP A 174 -9.08 11.29 14.49
CA TRP A 174 -7.96 10.87 13.66
C TRP A 174 -7.60 9.43 13.97
N VAL A 175 -7.33 8.65 12.94
CA VAL A 175 -6.85 7.28 13.05
C VAL A 175 -5.62 7.10 12.15
N GLU A 176 -4.64 6.34 12.62
CA GLU A 176 -3.42 6.05 11.88
C GLU A 176 -3.12 4.56 11.99
N PHE A 177 -3.00 3.91 10.84
CA PHE A 177 -2.67 2.50 10.74
C PHE A 177 -1.24 2.33 10.25
N ASP A 178 -0.52 1.36 10.81
CA ASP A 178 0.80 0.97 10.30
C ASP A 178 0.64 0.01 9.12
N VAL A 179 0.09 0.55 8.04
CA VAL A 179 -0.06 -0.15 6.76
C VAL A 179 0.78 0.56 5.71
N ALA A 180 1.36 -0.23 4.83
CA ALA A 180 2.14 0.28 3.71
C ALA A 180 1.85 -0.57 2.47
N THR A 181 2.00 0.01 1.30
CA THR A 181 2.01 -0.72 0.04
C THR A 181 3.20 -0.33 -0.80
N LEU A 182 3.56 -1.19 -1.73
CA LEU A 182 4.69 -0.94 -2.61
C LEU A 182 4.20 -0.33 -3.93
N VAL A 183 4.86 0.74 -4.34
CA VAL A 183 4.63 1.40 -5.62
C VAL A 183 5.76 1.01 -6.57
N TYR A 184 5.42 0.34 -7.66
CA TYR A 184 6.36 -0.05 -8.70
C TYR A 184 6.72 1.14 -9.60
N PRO A 185 7.89 1.12 -10.27
CA PRO A 185 8.20 2.12 -11.27
C PRO A 185 7.13 2.15 -12.37
N ARG A 186 6.89 3.33 -12.97
CA ARG A 186 5.94 3.44 -14.10
C ARG A 186 6.44 2.58 -15.25
N PRO A 187 5.63 1.69 -15.85
CA PRO A 187 6.04 0.91 -17.01
C PRO A 187 6.09 1.81 -18.24
N ARG A 188 7.24 2.43 -18.51
CA ARG A 188 7.45 3.35 -19.62
C ARG A 188 8.79 3.07 -20.28
N GLY A 189 8.80 3.06 -21.60
CA GLY A 189 10.03 2.92 -22.39
C GLY A 189 9.73 2.44 -23.79
N ALA A 190 10.55 2.89 -24.74
CA ALA A 190 10.38 2.58 -26.17
C ALA A 190 11.33 1.47 -26.66
N ARG A 191 12.29 1.03 -25.83
CA ARG A 191 13.27 0.03 -26.27
C ARG A 191 12.65 -1.36 -26.35
N ALA A 192 12.99 -2.07 -27.42
CA ALA A 192 12.63 -3.47 -27.59
C ALA A 192 13.26 -4.35 -26.50
N LEU A 193 12.63 -5.49 -26.22
CA LEU A 193 13.25 -6.50 -25.36
C LEU A 193 14.62 -6.91 -25.92
N PRO A 194 15.62 -7.12 -25.08
CA PRO A 194 16.89 -7.70 -25.52
C PRO A 194 16.61 -9.11 -26.06
N VAL A 195 17.05 -9.35 -27.29
CA VAL A 195 16.92 -10.69 -27.87
C VAL A 195 17.99 -11.59 -27.27
N PRO A 196 17.66 -12.77 -26.76
CA PRO A 196 18.69 -13.71 -26.31
C PRO A 196 19.52 -14.12 -27.52
N LEU A 197 20.79 -13.75 -27.55
CA LEU A 197 21.72 -14.26 -28.55
C LEU A 197 22.08 -15.69 -28.16
N PRO A 198 21.90 -16.69 -29.03
CA PRO A 198 22.40 -18.04 -28.82
C PRO A 198 23.93 -17.95 -28.66
N GLY A 199 24.45 -18.27 -27.48
CA GLY A 199 25.90 -18.30 -27.23
C GLY A 199 26.52 -17.08 -26.54
N ALA A 200 25.72 -16.17 -25.92
CA ALA A 200 26.29 -15.08 -25.12
C ALA A 200 27.09 -15.62 -23.92
N PRO A 201 28.31 -15.08 -23.62
CA PRO A 201 29.11 -15.52 -22.48
C PRO A 201 28.34 -15.23 -21.18
N GLY A 202 27.93 -16.29 -20.48
CA GLY A 202 27.13 -16.20 -19.26
C GLY A 202 25.77 -16.89 -19.35
N SER A 203 25.28 -17.29 -20.52
CA SER A 203 24.30 -18.37 -20.64
C SER A 203 25.04 -19.66 -20.26
N GLY A 204 24.61 -20.35 -19.20
CA GLY A 204 25.22 -21.62 -18.74
C GLY A 204 25.08 -22.77 -19.75
N ALA A 205 25.44 -22.51 -21.00
CA ALA A 205 25.48 -23.48 -22.09
C ALA A 205 26.70 -24.42 -21.98
N GLN A 206 27.11 -24.74 -20.77
CA GLN A 206 28.25 -25.64 -20.53
C GLN A 206 27.97 -26.72 -19.48
N GLU A 207 26.73 -27.14 -19.37
CA GLU A 207 26.41 -28.46 -18.87
C GLU A 207 25.27 -29.02 -19.72
N LEU A 208 25.65 -29.95 -20.58
CA LEU A 208 24.75 -30.82 -21.34
C LEU A 208 23.89 -31.57 -20.34
N ALA A 209 22.84 -30.96 -19.83
CA ALA A 209 21.80 -31.70 -19.12
C ALA A 209 21.12 -32.62 -20.11
N VAL A 210 21.23 -33.89 -19.83
CA VAL A 210 20.64 -34.96 -20.63
C VAL A 210 19.13 -34.95 -20.38
N GLY A 211 18.38 -34.19 -21.18
CA GLY A 211 16.91 -34.19 -21.19
C GLY A 211 16.34 -35.26 -22.14
N SER A 212 15.05 -35.51 -22.04
CA SER A 212 14.39 -36.71 -22.65
C SER A 212 13.75 -36.47 -24.01
N ASP A 213 13.71 -35.25 -24.59
CA ASP A 213 12.70 -34.99 -25.62
C ASP A 213 13.18 -34.66 -27.04
N ASP A 214 14.44 -34.25 -27.31
CA ASP A 214 14.91 -34.01 -28.67
C ASP A 214 16.10 -34.88 -29.06
N TYR A 215 15.96 -35.59 -30.17
CA TYR A 215 16.95 -36.50 -30.73
C TYR A 215 18.07 -35.74 -31.42
N ALA A 216 19.26 -35.68 -30.78
CA ALA A 216 20.44 -35.00 -31.33
C ALA A 216 21.48 -35.92 -32.02
N GLY A 217 21.16 -37.17 -32.17
CA GLY A 217 22.08 -38.14 -32.82
C GLY A 217 22.51 -39.30 -31.93
N PHE A 218 23.47 -40.07 -32.42
CA PHE A 218 24.04 -41.23 -31.71
C PHE A 218 25.46 -40.90 -31.21
N ARG A 219 25.81 -41.46 -30.04
CA ARG A 219 27.22 -41.55 -29.59
C ARG A 219 27.56 -42.97 -29.24
N PRO A 220 28.84 -43.35 -29.30
CA PRO A 220 29.26 -44.67 -28.83
C PRO A 220 28.91 -44.89 -27.36
N TYR A 221 28.52 -46.10 -27.03
CA TYR A 221 28.24 -46.52 -25.65
C TYR A 221 29.48 -46.44 -24.79
N ALA A 222 29.36 -45.89 -23.58
CA ALA A 222 30.40 -45.93 -22.56
C ALA A 222 29.91 -46.73 -21.33
N PRO A 223 30.82 -47.46 -20.62
CA PRO A 223 30.43 -48.15 -19.39
C PRO A 223 29.83 -47.19 -18.36
N GLY A 224 28.59 -47.48 -17.95
CA GLY A 224 27.81 -46.58 -17.05
C GLY A 224 26.55 -45.99 -17.69
N ASP A 225 26.38 -46.08 -18.99
CA ASP A 225 25.17 -45.62 -19.67
C ASP A 225 23.96 -46.54 -19.41
N SER A 226 22.80 -45.91 -19.22
CA SER A 226 21.55 -46.65 -19.01
C SER A 226 21.15 -47.49 -20.24
N PRO A 227 20.88 -48.81 -20.10
CA PRO A 227 20.49 -49.68 -21.20
C PRO A 227 19.22 -49.25 -21.94
N ARG A 228 18.33 -48.44 -21.27
CA ARG A 228 17.11 -47.94 -21.88
C ARG A 228 17.35 -46.88 -22.97
N ARG A 229 18.53 -46.28 -23.00
CA ARG A 229 18.92 -45.25 -23.98
C ARG A 229 19.68 -45.83 -25.19
N ILE A 230 19.96 -47.11 -25.23
CA ILE A 230 20.62 -47.77 -26.35
C ILE A 230 19.67 -47.82 -27.54
N ALA A 231 20.19 -47.41 -28.71
CA ALA A 231 19.48 -47.43 -29.96
C ALA A 231 19.59 -48.84 -30.59
N TRP A 232 18.91 -49.84 -30.04
CA TRP A 232 18.97 -51.25 -30.47
C TRP A 232 18.76 -51.44 -31.97
N LYS A 233 17.90 -50.60 -32.59
CA LYS A 233 17.62 -50.68 -34.04
C LYS A 233 18.80 -50.18 -34.89
N ALA A 234 19.65 -49.30 -34.35
CA ALA A 234 20.86 -48.85 -35.01
C ALA A 234 22.05 -49.79 -34.74
N ALA A 235 22.13 -50.37 -33.53
CA ALA A 235 23.15 -51.33 -33.15
C ALA A 235 23.12 -52.60 -34.03
N GLY A 236 21.95 -53.04 -34.50
CA GLY A 236 21.80 -54.17 -35.41
C GLY A 236 22.30 -53.97 -36.85
N ARG A 237 22.66 -52.71 -37.22
CA ARG A 237 23.19 -52.35 -38.55
C ARG A 237 24.66 -52.00 -38.59
N THR A 238 25.22 -51.58 -37.46
CA THR A 238 26.58 -51.00 -37.39
C THR A 238 27.55 -51.79 -36.50
N GLU A 239 27.14 -52.90 -35.88
CA GLU A 239 27.92 -53.69 -34.89
C GLU A 239 28.47 -52.87 -33.71
N GLN A 240 28.08 -51.62 -33.56
CA GLN A 240 28.49 -50.74 -32.45
C GLN A 240 27.27 -50.40 -31.62
N LEU A 241 27.43 -50.47 -30.27
CA LEU A 241 26.40 -50.03 -29.37
C LEU A 241 26.36 -48.50 -29.37
N LEU A 242 25.26 -47.94 -29.84
CA LEU A 242 25.01 -46.51 -29.93
C LEU A 242 23.95 -46.10 -28.91
N VAL A 243 24.22 -45.01 -28.20
CA VAL A 243 23.28 -44.40 -27.23
C VAL A 243 22.65 -43.16 -27.86
N LYS A 244 21.33 -43.06 -27.73
CA LYS A 244 20.59 -41.87 -28.16
C LYS A 244 21.01 -40.67 -27.31
N ARG A 245 21.47 -39.63 -27.96
CA ARG A 245 21.77 -38.35 -27.32
C ARG A 245 20.55 -37.43 -27.46
N PHE A 246 19.98 -37.09 -26.35
CA PHE A 246 18.94 -36.07 -26.28
C PHE A 246 19.62 -34.77 -25.86
N VAL A 247 19.34 -33.70 -26.55
CA VAL A 247 19.76 -32.35 -26.17
C VAL A 247 18.51 -31.63 -25.71
N ASP A 248 18.47 -31.28 -24.45
CA ASP A 248 17.52 -30.27 -24.01
C ASP A 248 17.88 -29.01 -24.77
N GLN A 249 16.99 -28.52 -25.59
CA GLN A 249 17.13 -27.16 -26.11
C GLN A 249 17.09 -26.24 -24.88
N ALA A 250 18.26 -25.78 -24.43
CA ALA A 250 18.35 -24.74 -23.41
C ALA A 250 17.50 -23.56 -23.91
N ARG A 251 16.33 -23.41 -23.35
CA ARG A 251 15.44 -22.31 -23.72
C ARG A 251 16.22 -21.02 -23.51
N PRO A 252 16.25 -20.14 -24.49
CA PRO A 252 17.08 -18.94 -24.41
C PRO A 252 16.63 -18.13 -23.19
N GLU A 253 17.53 -18.02 -22.19
CA GLU A 253 17.32 -17.20 -21.00
C GLU A 253 17.36 -15.72 -21.39
N LEU A 254 16.35 -14.98 -21.02
CA LEU A 254 16.32 -13.54 -21.24
C LEU A 254 16.86 -12.82 -20.01
N TRP A 255 17.98 -12.09 -20.17
CA TRP A 255 18.51 -11.26 -19.11
C TRP A 255 18.17 -9.80 -19.31
N LEU A 256 17.40 -9.24 -18.37
CA LEU A 256 17.07 -7.82 -18.30
C LEU A 256 18.19 -7.12 -17.51
N ASP A 257 19.17 -6.58 -18.23
CA ASP A 257 20.38 -6.04 -17.63
C ASP A 257 20.36 -4.52 -17.60
N TRP A 258 20.64 -3.96 -16.42
CA TRP A 258 20.82 -2.54 -16.18
C TRP A 258 21.82 -1.89 -17.11
N GLN A 259 22.93 -2.58 -17.44
CA GLN A 259 24.01 -2.04 -18.25
C GLN A 259 23.64 -1.89 -19.72
N LEU A 260 22.69 -2.69 -20.22
CA LEU A 260 22.23 -2.61 -21.63
C LEU A 260 21.52 -1.30 -21.97
N LEU A 261 21.08 -0.56 -20.97
CA LEU A 261 20.24 0.60 -21.22
C LEU A 261 21.02 1.86 -21.57
N GLY A 262 22.25 2.06 -21.07
CA GLY A 262 23.04 3.27 -21.38
C GLY A 262 22.32 4.60 -21.13
N ILE A 263 21.28 4.62 -20.27
CA ILE A 263 20.53 5.80 -19.88
C ILE A 263 21.17 6.38 -18.63
N GLU A 264 21.52 7.65 -18.60
CA GLU A 264 22.20 8.26 -17.44
C GLU A 264 21.29 8.36 -16.23
N ASN A 265 20.02 8.73 -16.42
CA ASN A 265 19.08 8.92 -15.35
C ASN A 265 18.51 7.59 -14.83
N ILE A 266 18.45 7.44 -13.51
CA ILE A 266 18.02 6.21 -12.82
C ILE A 266 16.55 5.92 -13.05
N GLU A 267 15.66 6.90 -12.90
CA GLU A 267 14.22 6.72 -13.00
C GLU A 267 13.79 6.20 -14.39
N PRO A 268 14.18 6.83 -15.51
CA PRO A 268 13.84 6.31 -16.84
C PRO A 268 14.43 4.91 -17.11
N ARG A 269 15.57 4.58 -16.49
CA ARG A 269 16.17 3.25 -16.59
C ARG A 269 15.35 2.19 -15.90
N LEU A 270 14.85 2.50 -14.69
CA LEU A 270 13.97 1.61 -13.94
C LEU A 270 12.58 1.48 -14.61
N GLU A 271 12.07 2.56 -15.18
CA GLU A 271 10.83 2.55 -15.95
C GLU A 271 10.94 1.62 -17.17
N GLN A 272 12.06 1.68 -17.90
CA GLN A 272 12.32 0.80 -19.04
C GLN A 272 12.47 -0.67 -18.62
N LEU A 273 13.19 -0.94 -17.53
CA LEU A 273 13.30 -2.30 -16.99
C LEU A 273 11.94 -2.84 -16.53
N CYS A 274 11.14 -2.01 -15.90
CA CYS A 274 9.77 -2.36 -15.52
C CYS A 274 8.93 -2.75 -16.75
N GLN A 275 9.01 -1.97 -17.83
CA GLN A 275 8.37 -2.26 -19.09
C GLN A 275 8.85 -3.60 -19.69
N TRP A 276 10.15 -3.89 -19.61
CA TRP A 276 10.70 -5.15 -20.08
C TRP A 276 10.24 -6.35 -19.24
N VAL A 277 10.16 -6.22 -17.92
CA VAL A 277 9.62 -7.26 -17.04
C VAL A 277 8.19 -7.62 -17.45
N LEU A 278 7.34 -6.63 -17.67
CA LEU A 278 5.94 -6.87 -18.07
C LEU A 278 5.84 -7.49 -19.47
N LYS A 279 6.66 -7.05 -20.42
CA LYS A 279 6.69 -7.62 -21.77
C LYS A 279 7.18 -9.05 -21.76
N ALA A 280 8.27 -9.34 -21.03
CA ALA A 280 8.83 -10.69 -20.93
C ALA A 280 7.85 -11.67 -20.30
N GLU A 281 7.10 -11.25 -19.29
CA GLU A 281 6.03 -12.04 -18.68
C GLU A 281 4.90 -12.33 -19.67
N ASN A 282 4.40 -11.29 -20.36
CA ASN A 282 3.32 -11.43 -21.34
C ASN A 282 3.67 -12.32 -22.52
N GLU A 283 4.93 -12.31 -22.96
CA GLU A 283 5.45 -13.12 -24.04
C GLU A 283 5.87 -14.53 -23.57
N GLY A 284 5.78 -14.79 -22.24
CA GLY A 284 6.04 -16.11 -21.66
C GLY A 284 7.52 -16.51 -21.63
N TYR A 285 8.42 -15.55 -21.67
CA TYR A 285 9.86 -15.81 -21.53
C TYR A 285 10.23 -16.24 -20.10
N GLU A 286 11.32 -17.02 -20.03
CA GLU A 286 12.06 -17.22 -18.79
C GLU A 286 13.07 -16.08 -18.66
N TYR A 287 12.90 -15.19 -17.66
CA TYR A 287 13.70 -14.00 -17.57
C TYR A 287 14.32 -13.78 -16.19
N GLY A 288 15.53 -13.25 -16.20
CA GLY A 288 16.25 -12.79 -15.01
C GLY A 288 16.48 -11.27 -15.04
N LEU A 289 16.77 -10.70 -13.89
CA LEU A 289 17.05 -9.28 -13.73
C LEU A 289 18.44 -9.05 -13.16
N ARG A 290 19.22 -8.17 -13.79
CA ARG A 290 20.53 -7.74 -13.30
C ARG A 290 20.50 -6.24 -13.00
N LEU A 291 20.63 -5.90 -11.72
CA LEU A 291 20.83 -4.56 -11.20
C LEU A 291 22.24 -4.45 -10.62
N PRO A 292 22.79 -3.26 -10.41
CA PRO A 292 24.14 -3.07 -9.85
C PRO A 292 24.38 -3.79 -8.52
N SER A 293 23.36 -3.95 -7.69
CA SER A 293 23.42 -4.56 -6.35
C SER A 293 22.67 -5.89 -6.21
N ILE A 294 21.84 -6.26 -7.19
CA ILE A 294 20.93 -7.40 -7.08
C ILE A 294 20.95 -8.19 -8.40
N ARG A 295 21.04 -9.51 -8.28
CA ARG A 295 20.88 -10.43 -9.40
C ARG A 295 19.75 -11.41 -9.08
N ILE A 296 18.71 -11.41 -9.90
CA ILE A 296 17.58 -12.34 -9.82
C ILE A 296 17.73 -13.33 -10.98
N LEU A 297 17.82 -14.61 -10.64
CA LEU A 297 17.99 -15.67 -11.63
C LEU A 297 16.72 -15.81 -12.52
N PRO A 298 16.88 -16.32 -13.75
CA PRO A 298 15.77 -16.53 -14.65
C PRO A 298 14.74 -17.48 -14.05
N ALA A 299 13.47 -17.11 -14.15
CA ALA A 299 12.32 -17.91 -13.80
C ALA A 299 11.07 -17.35 -14.53
N ARG A 300 9.91 -17.99 -14.35
CA ARG A 300 8.63 -17.61 -14.96
C ARG A 300 7.54 -17.40 -13.92
N GLY A 301 6.51 -16.69 -14.36
CA GLY A 301 5.23 -16.57 -13.66
C GLY A 301 5.19 -15.45 -12.65
N GLU A 302 4.03 -15.30 -12.04
CA GLU A 302 3.70 -14.21 -11.11
C GLU A 302 4.72 -14.01 -9.96
N PRO A 303 5.29 -15.07 -9.34
CA PRO A 303 6.31 -14.89 -8.32
C PRO A 303 7.58 -14.22 -8.83
N GLN A 304 7.99 -14.54 -10.06
CA GLN A 304 9.16 -13.92 -10.69
C GLN A 304 8.90 -12.46 -11.02
N ARG A 305 7.74 -12.19 -11.64
CA ARG A 305 7.30 -10.83 -11.93
C ARG A 305 7.32 -9.96 -10.68
N ARG A 306 6.72 -10.46 -9.59
CA ARG A 306 6.67 -9.76 -8.32
C ARG A 306 8.06 -9.47 -7.75
N ARG A 307 8.95 -10.47 -7.71
CA ARG A 307 10.33 -10.30 -7.22
C ARG A 307 11.10 -9.23 -8.02
N CYS A 308 10.97 -9.25 -9.35
CA CYS A 308 11.63 -8.27 -10.20
C CYS A 308 11.07 -6.86 -9.98
N LEU A 309 9.74 -6.71 -9.92
CA LEU A 309 9.10 -5.41 -9.68
C LEU A 309 9.42 -4.86 -8.28
N GLU A 310 9.46 -5.69 -7.25
CA GLU A 310 9.87 -5.31 -5.88
C GLU A 310 11.33 -4.82 -5.87
N ALA A 311 12.24 -5.53 -6.54
CA ALA A 311 13.64 -5.11 -6.66
C ALA A 311 13.81 -3.76 -7.37
N LEU A 312 13.01 -3.51 -8.42
CA LEU A 312 13.00 -2.23 -9.13
C LEU A 312 12.42 -1.11 -8.29
N ALA A 313 11.35 -1.38 -7.53
CA ALA A 313 10.70 -0.39 -6.66
C ALA A 313 11.62 0.06 -5.51
N LEU A 314 12.36 -0.88 -4.94
CA LEU A 314 13.24 -0.64 -3.78
C LEU A 314 14.69 -0.31 -4.17
N PHE A 315 14.98 -0.22 -5.47
CA PHE A 315 16.32 0.16 -5.92
C PHE A 315 16.63 1.59 -5.50
N ALA A 316 17.58 1.74 -4.56
CA ALA A 316 18.11 3.02 -4.13
C ALA A 316 19.49 3.25 -4.75
N ASP A 317 19.76 4.45 -5.23
CA ASP A 317 21.11 4.80 -5.65
C ASP A 317 22.01 4.90 -4.43
N ARG A 318 23.27 4.46 -4.56
CA ARG A 318 24.29 4.56 -3.50
C ARG A 318 24.48 6.01 -2.99
N LYS A 319 24.10 7.01 -3.79
CA LYS A 319 24.15 8.43 -3.41
C LYS A 319 23.06 8.85 -2.42
N ASP A 320 21.90 8.20 -2.45
CA ASP A 320 20.81 8.53 -1.51
C ASP A 320 21.04 7.94 -0.11
N ILE A 321 21.86 6.90 0.01
CA ILE A 321 22.21 6.28 1.30
C ILE A 321 23.19 7.15 2.11
N SER A 322 24.03 7.95 1.44
CA SER A 322 24.99 8.84 2.12
C SER A 322 24.38 10.16 2.61
N GLY A 323 23.17 10.52 2.16
CA GLY A 323 22.48 11.74 2.58
C GLY A 323 21.53 11.57 3.77
N THR A 324 21.25 10.33 4.19
CA THR A 324 20.28 10.05 5.26
C THR A 324 20.92 9.73 6.61
N ASP A 325 22.25 9.55 6.64
CA ASP A 325 23.00 9.19 7.87
C ASP A 325 23.31 10.38 8.78
N ASP A 326 23.23 11.62 8.28
CA ASP A 326 23.50 12.83 9.09
C ASP A 326 22.34 13.24 10.01
N GLY A 327 21.18 12.61 9.93
CA GLY A 327 19.99 12.93 10.73
C GLY A 327 19.70 12.00 11.92
N LEU A 328 20.38 10.86 12.05
CA LEU A 328 20.03 9.82 13.04
C LEU A 328 21.05 9.65 14.20
N GLU A 329 22.22 10.28 14.14
CA GLU A 329 23.24 10.16 15.19
C GLU A 329 23.08 11.06 16.42
N SER A 330 22.04 11.91 16.52
CA SER A 330 21.85 12.80 17.67
C SER A 330 20.81 12.35 18.70
N ARG A 331 20.37 11.08 18.69
CA ARG A 331 19.56 10.53 19.81
C ARG A 331 20.33 9.46 20.58
N LYS A 332 21.27 9.88 21.41
CA LYS A 332 21.83 9.04 22.49
C LYS A 332 20.69 8.57 23.41
N PRO A 333 20.63 7.27 23.78
CA PRO A 333 19.70 6.79 24.78
C PRO A 333 20.13 7.33 26.14
N ALA A 334 19.26 8.15 26.77
CA ALA A 334 19.44 8.63 28.12
C ALA A 334 19.25 7.48 29.12
N LYS A 335 20.34 7.14 29.79
CA LYS A 335 20.47 6.59 31.17
C LYS A 335 19.31 5.75 31.73
N ALA A 336 19.42 4.44 31.56
CA ALA A 336 18.90 3.47 32.50
C ALA A 336 20.09 2.95 33.35
N ALA A 337 20.43 3.63 34.44
CA ALA A 337 21.25 3.08 35.51
C ALA A 337 21.18 4.00 36.73
N LYS A 338 20.26 3.71 37.65
CA LYS A 338 20.40 3.95 39.11
C LYS A 338 19.10 3.62 39.80
N THR A 339 18.90 2.35 40.11
CA THR A 339 18.11 1.94 41.26
C THR A 339 18.46 0.48 41.58
N GLN A 340 19.63 0.26 42.14
CA GLN A 340 19.98 -0.92 42.90
C GLN A 340 21.14 -0.55 43.84
N ARG A 341 20.78 0.07 44.98
CA ARG A 341 21.57 0.08 46.22
C ARG A 341 20.80 0.88 47.26
N ALA A 342 19.86 0.20 47.95
CA ALA A 342 19.42 0.50 49.31
C ALA A 342 18.45 -0.59 49.75
N ALA A 343 18.97 -1.73 50.13
CA ALA A 343 18.41 -2.68 51.10
C ALA A 343 19.53 -3.64 51.45
N GLY A 344 20.23 -3.29 52.48
CA GLY A 344 21.21 -4.04 53.20
C GLY A 344 21.38 -3.35 54.51
#